data_c77ef2bcaafc3e6ae7fb5c4eea965c7c
#
_entry.id   c77ef2bcaafc3e6ae7fb5c4eea965c7c
#
_cell.length_a   1.000
_cell.length_b   1.000
_cell.length_c   1.000
_cell.angle_alpha   90.00
_cell.angle_beta   90.00
_cell.angle_gamma   90.00
#
_symmetry.space_group_name_H-M   'P 1'
#
loop_
_entity.id
_entity.type
_entity.pdbx_description
1 polymer ?
#
loop_
_entity_poly.entity_id
_entity_poly.type
_entity_poly.pdbx_seq_one_letter_code
_entity_poly.pdbx_strand_id
1 'polypeptide(L)'
;MRYLVLALWLVLGLASVGEQAFAGTPVQRLTAESMHECSLGRQAQSRADRVQHFASGQALGEQAVAADESSPDARFALFCNLGEQLRVDGESLSSLFGFRRMMKELNRTLELAPDHLDALSAKGTVLVRVPGFMGGDKEKGELLLRQVITREPAAVNARLSLAKSYCAGGRHEEAVAIATKALDLAQELQRVDFIPEARQVLAQLRAQSAKGN
;
A
#
# COMPACT_ATOMS: atom_id res chain seq x y z
N MET A 1 69.98 27.81 30.09
CA MET A 1 68.76 28.33 29.50
C MET A 1 68.01 27.10 28.96
N ARG A 2 66.90 26.77 29.62
CA ARG A 2 66.16 25.52 29.39
C ARG A 2 64.90 25.89 28.60
N TYR A 3 64.77 25.38 27.38
CA TYR A 3 63.54 25.52 26.59
C TYR A 3 62.66 24.27 26.79
N LEU A 4 61.54 24.48 27.45
CA LEU A 4 60.45 23.50 27.56
C LEU A 4 59.70 23.48 26.25
N VAL A 5 59.69 22.30 25.59
CA VAL A 5 58.80 22.06 24.40
C VAL A 5 57.53 21.43 24.93
N LEU A 6 56.43 22.21 24.91
CA LEU A 6 55.08 21.72 25.16
C LEU A 6 54.56 21.06 23.88
N ALA A 7 54.46 19.74 23.89
CA ALA A 7 53.79 18.96 22.84
C ALA A 7 52.28 19.03 23.05
N LEU A 8 51.59 19.75 22.17
CA LEU A 8 50.13 19.86 22.13
C LEU A 8 49.59 18.62 21.38
N TRP A 9 48.99 17.68 22.10
CA TRP A 9 48.25 16.56 21.50
C TRP A 9 46.88 17.03 21.03
N LEU A 10 46.73 17.19 19.72
CA LEU A 10 45.45 17.39 19.05
C LEU A 10 44.75 16.04 18.97
N VAL A 11 43.80 15.78 19.88
CA VAL A 11 42.91 14.67 19.79
C VAL A 11 41.84 14.99 18.72
N LEU A 12 42.04 14.51 17.50
CA LEU A 12 40.96 14.45 16.49
C LEU A 12 39.90 13.50 16.99
N GLY A 13 38.84 14.04 17.55
CA GLY A 13 37.59 13.33 17.75
C GLY A 13 36.99 12.99 16.39
N LEU A 14 37.17 11.77 15.92
CA LEU A 14 36.33 11.19 14.87
C LEU A 14 34.92 11.09 15.43
N ALA A 15 34.10 12.10 15.11
CA ALA A 15 32.65 11.99 15.25
C ALA A 15 32.22 10.87 14.31
N SER A 16 31.98 9.67 14.86
CA SER A 16 31.27 8.63 14.19
C SER A 16 29.89 9.21 13.86
N VAL A 17 29.64 9.47 12.58
CA VAL A 17 28.30 9.67 12.05
C VAL A 17 27.57 8.36 12.32
N GLY A 18 26.91 8.31 13.49
CA GLY A 18 26.09 7.18 13.85
C GLY A 18 25.02 7.01 12.78
N GLU A 19 25.08 5.92 12.07
CA GLU A 19 23.94 5.33 11.41
C GLU A 19 22.79 5.38 12.42
N GLN A 20 21.83 6.24 12.17
CA GLN A 20 20.58 6.23 12.94
C GLN A 20 19.86 4.95 12.54
N ALA A 21 20.26 3.85 13.16
CA ALA A 21 19.55 2.58 13.09
C ALA A 21 18.11 2.88 13.51
N PHE A 22 17.19 2.56 12.63
CA PHE A 22 15.76 2.66 12.87
C PHE A 22 15.48 2.05 14.25
N ALA A 23 15.09 2.91 15.22
CA ALA A 23 14.96 2.53 16.64
C ALA A 23 13.69 1.71 16.89
N GLY A 24 13.32 0.83 15.94
CA GLY A 24 12.15 -0.05 16.02
C GLY A 24 12.53 -1.48 16.39
N THR A 25 11.56 -2.24 16.88
CA THR A 25 11.72 -3.68 17.09
C THR A 25 12.04 -4.38 15.76
N PRO A 26 12.63 -5.60 15.76
CA PRO A 26 12.85 -6.38 14.55
C PRO A 26 11.59 -6.53 13.68
N VAL A 27 10.42 -6.74 14.30
CA VAL A 27 9.13 -6.83 13.61
C VAL A 27 8.79 -5.52 12.91
N GLN A 28 8.93 -4.38 13.59
CA GLN A 28 8.64 -3.07 12.98
C GLN A 28 9.54 -2.78 11.78
N ARG A 29 10.83 -3.14 11.85
CA ARG A 29 11.76 -2.98 10.72
C ARG A 29 11.35 -3.85 9.54
N LEU A 30 11.14 -5.15 9.75
CA LEU A 30 10.71 -6.08 8.71
C LEU A 30 9.38 -5.65 8.07
N THR A 31 8.44 -5.16 8.88
CA THR A 31 7.15 -4.62 8.41
C THR A 31 7.35 -3.40 7.53
N ALA A 32 8.17 -2.44 7.97
CA ALA A 32 8.45 -1.23 7.20
C ALA A 32 9.18 -1.53 5.88
N GLU A 33 10.16 -2.44 5.90
CA GLU A 33 10.86 -2.89 4.70
C GLU A 33 9.92 -3.61 3.74
N SER A 34 9.04 -4.49 4.23
CA SER A 34 8.02 -5.16 3.43
C SER A 34 7.06 -4.16 2.74
N MET A 35 6.60 -3.13 3.46
CA MET A 35 5.76 -2.07 2.90
C MET A 35 6.53 -1.19 1.91
N HIS A 36 7.81 -0.94 2.16
CA HIS A 36 8.67 -0.21 1.24
C HIS A 36 8.81 -0.94 -0.09
N GLU A 37 9.08 -2.25 -0.06
CA GLU A 37 9.12 -3.10 -1.26
C GLU A 37 7.78 -3.08 -2.03
N CYS A 38 6.64 -3.12 -1.33
CA CYS A 38 5.32 -2.95 -1.96
C CYS A 38 5.21 -1.61 -2.69
N SER A 39 5.71 -0.52 -2.10
CA SER A 39 5.72 0.81 -2.72
C SER A 39 6.65 0.88 -3.94
N LEU A 40 7.86 0.33 -3.85
CA LEU A 40 8.82 0.27 -4.97
C LEU A 40 8.25 -0.53 -6.15
N GLY A 41 7.63 -1.67 -5.88
CA GLY A 41 6.99 -2.49 -6.91
C GLY A 41 5.85 -1.76 -7.64
N ARG A 42 5.07 -0.92 -6.94
CA ARG A 42 4.04 -0.07 -7.58
C ARG A 42 4.63 1.02 -8.47
N GLN A 43 5.83 1.51 -8.18
CA GLN A 43 6.53 2.53 -8.95
C GLN A 43 7.32 1.95 -10.12
N ALA A 44 7.71 0.68 -10.04
CA ALA A 44 8.55 0.03 -11.03
C ALA A 44 7.88 -0.01 -12.42
N GLN A 45 8.66 0.30 -13.46
CA GLN A 45 8.17 0.39 -14.83
C GLN A 45 8.10 -0.99 -15.51
N SER A 46 9.08 -1.87 -15.22
CA SER A 46 9.11 -3.19 -15.84
C SER A 46 8.30 -4.20 -15.02
N ARG A 47 7.71 -5.20 -15.72
CA ARG A 47 7.04 -6.32 -15.05
C ARG A 47 8.03 -7.12 -14.19
N ALA A 48 9.26 -7.30 -14.66
CA ALA A 48 10.28 -8.06 -13.93
C ALA A 48 10.63 -7.41 -12.60
N ASP A 49 10.87 -6.08 -12.58
CA ASP A 49 11.17 -5.34 -11.35
C ASP A 49 9.99 -5.38 -10.38
N ARG A 50 8.76 -5.25 -10.88
CA ARG A 50 7.55 -5.36 -10.06
C ARG A 50 7.46 -6.72 -9.36
N VAL A 51 7.65 -7.80 -10.12
CA VAL A 51 7.64 -9.17 -9.57
C VAL A 51 8.73 -9.33 -8.51
N GLN A 52 9.93 -8.82 -8.77
CA GLN A 52 11.05 -8.91 -7.83
C GLN A 52 10.74 -8.17 -6.52
N HIS A 53 10.27 -6.92 -6.58
CA HIS A 53 9.94 -6.13 -5.38
C HIS A 53 8.83 -6.80 -4.57
N PHE A 54 7.75 -7.24 -5.20
CA PHE A 54 6.65 -7.89 -4.47
C PHE A 54 7.07 -9.24 -3.87
N ALA A 55 7.96 -10.00 -4.52
CA ALA A 55 8.50 -11.24 -3.96
C ALA A 55 9.41 -10.96 -2.74
N SER A 56 10.28 -9.94 -2.82
CA SER A 56 11.09 -9.48 -1.69
C SER A 56 10.23 -9.00 -0.53
N GLY A 57 9.22 -8.18 -0.83
CA GLY A 57 8.29 -7.67 0.18
C GLY A 57 7.45 -8.78 0.83
N GLN A 58 7.05 -9.81 0.07
CA GLN A 58 6.39 -10.99 0.62
C GLN A 58 7.31 -11.72 1.61
N ALA A 59 8.56 -12.00 1.23
CA ALA A 59 9.50 -12.71 2.10
C ALA A 59 9.76 -11.95 3.42
N LEU A 60 9.88 -10.62 3.37
CA LEU A 60 10.01 -9.76 4.54
C LEU A 60 8.73 -9.77 5.39
N GLY A 61 7.56 -9.70 4.77
CA GLY A 61 6.27 -9.78 5.47
C GLY A 61 6.07 -11.13 6.16
N GLU A 62 6.47 -12.24 5.54
CA GLU A 62 6.44 -13.57 6.15
C GLU A 62 7.35 -13.65 7.38
N GLN A 63 8.55 -13.07 7.31
CA GLN A 63 9.47 -12.99 8.44
C GLN A 63 8.90 -12.11 9.56
N ALA A 64 8.28 -10.97 9.22
CA ALA A 64 7.63 -10.10 10.21
C ALA A 64 6.50 -10.81 10.95
N VAL A 65 5.62 -11.53 10.22
CA VAL A 65 4.54 -12.31 10.81
C VAL A 65 5.06 -13.48 11.65
N ALA A 66 6.14 -14.15 11.21
CA ALA A 66 6.76 -15.23 11.99
C ALA A 66 7.40 -14.72 13.30
N ALA A 67 7.91 -13.47 13.29
CA ALA A 67 8.49 -12.85 14.49
C ALA A 67 7.41 -12.35 15.46
N ASP A 68 6.22 -11.95 14.97
CA ASP A 68 5.05 -11.59 15.79
C ASP A 68 3.75 -11.86 15.02
N GLU A 69 3.12 -12.99 15.31
CA GLU A 69 1.85 -13.39 14.69
C GLU A 69 0.66 -12.51 15.10
N SER A 70 0.80 -11.73 16.17
CA SER A 70 -0.22 -10.81 16.69
C SER A 70 -0.09 -9.37 16.14
N SER A 71 0.92 -9.08 15.31
CA SER A 71 1.12 -7.78 14.68
C SER A 71 0.14 -7.57 13.50
N PRO A 72 -0.83 -6.66 13.59
CA PRO A 72 -1.72 -6.35 12.47
C PRO A 72 -0.97 -5.72 11.30
N ASP A 73 0.03 -4.86 11.59
CA ASP A 73 0.81 -4.18 10.56
C ASP A 73 1.68 -5.16 9.75
N ALA A 74 2.29 -6.18 10.41
CA ALA A 74 3.05 -7.22 9.72
C ALA A 74 2.16 -8.03 8.77
N ARG A 75 0.95 -8.40 9.22
CA ARG A 75 -0.02 -9.10 8.38
C ARG A 75 -0.53 -8.25 7.23
N PHE A 76 -0.75 -6.95 7.47
CA PHE A 76 -1.15 -6.04 6.40
C PHE A 76 -0.03 -5.84 5.37
N ALA A 77 1.23 -5.75 5.79
CA ALA A 77 2.37 -5.67 4.88
C ALA A 77 2.49 -6.92 3.98
N LEU A 78 2.30 -8.11 4.57
CA LEU A 78 2.24 -9.36 3.81
C LEU A 78 1.06 -9.37 2.83
N PHE A 79 -0.14 -8.98 3.29
CA PHE A 79 -1.33 -8.83 2.43
C PHE A 79 -1.05 -7.92 1.23
N CYS A 80 -0.39 -6.78 1.43
CA CYS A 80 -0.09 -5.81 0.38
C CYS A 80 0.71 -6.45 -0.76
N ASN A 81 1.81 -7.12 -0.44
CA ASN A 81 2.67 -7.76 -1.43
C ASN A 81 1.98 -8.93 -2.14
N LEU A 82 1.26 -9.77 -1.41
CA LEU A 82 0.46 -10.86 -2.01
C LEU A 82 -0.59 -10.34 -2.99
N GLY A 83 -1.28 -9.24 -2.65
CA GLY A 83 -2.28 -8.63 -3.51
C GLY A 83 -1.69 -8.04 -4.79
N GLU A 84 -0.53 -7.41 -4.71
CA GLU A 84 0.15 -6.85 -5.87
C GLU A 84 0.75 -7.93 -6.77
N GLN A 85 1.26 -9.04 -6.23
CA GLN A 85 1.66 -10.21 -7.03
C GLN A 85 0.49 -10.74 -7.86
N LEU A 86 -0.68 -10.94 -7.25
CA LEU A 86 -1.89 -11.38 -7.95
C LEU A 86 -2.28 -10.43 -9.10
N ARG A 87 -2.07 -9.12 -8.93
CA ARG A 87 -2.32 -8.14 -9.99
C ARG A 87 -1.35 -8.26 -11.17
N VAL A 88 -0.10 -8.64 -10.90
CA VAL A 88 0.94 -8.80 -11.94
C VAL A 88 0.83 -10.14 -12.65
N ASP A 89 0.47 -11.19 -11.92
CA ASP A 89 0.39 -12.55 -12.46
C ASP A 89 -0.85 -12.81 -13.34
N GLY A 90 -1.87 -11.95 -13.17
CA GLY A 90 -3.12 -12.09 -13.92
C GLY A 90 -3.99 -13.25 -13.44
N GLU A 91 -5.00 -13.58 -14.25
CA GLU A 91 -5.97 -14.64 -13.93
C GLU A 91 -5.39 -16.02 -14.27
N SER A 92 -4.97 -16.78 -13.25
CA SER A 92 -4.54 -18.17 -13.39
C SER A 92 -5.18 -19.03 -12.27
N LEU A 93 -5.15 -20.36 -12.40
CA LEU A 93 -5.64 -21.26 -11.35
C LEU A 93 -4.87 -21.10 -10.03
N SER A 94 -3.61 -20.75 -10.09
CA SER A 94 -2.80 -20.38 -8.91
C SER A 94 -3.33 -19.11 -8.23
N SER A 95 -4.00 -18.21 -8.95
CA SER A 95 -4.61 -16.99 -8.43
C SER A 95 -5.68 -17.25 -7.36
N LEU A 96 -6.40 -18.39 -7.43
CA LEU A 96 -7.42 -18.73 -6.42
C LEU A 96 -6.79 -19.05 -5.06
N PHE A 97 -5.70 -19.81 -5.03
CA PHE A 97 -4.97 -20.09 -3.79
C PHE A 97 -4.29 -18.84 -3.25
N GLY A 98 -3.67 -18.06 -4.13
CA GLY A 98 -3.08 -16.76 -3.79
C GLY A 98 -4.12 -15.79 -3.22
N PHE A 99 -5.30 -15.72 -3.85
CA PHE A 99 -6.41 -14.89 -3.35
C PHE A 99 -6.88 -15.31 -1.95
N ARG A 100 -7.05 -16.62 -1.71
CA ARG A 100 -7.43 -17.13 -0.38
C ARG A 100 -6.38 -16.80 0.67
N ARG A 101 -5.09 -16.94 0.33
CA ARG A 101 -3.99 -16.60 1.21
C ARG A 101 -3.97 -15.10 1.53
N MET A 102 -4.05 -14.26 0.51
CA MET A 102 -4.16 -12.81 0.66
C MET A 102 -5.33 -12.43 1.57
N MET A 103 -6.52 -13.00 1.33
CA MET A 103 -7.72 -12.71 2.14
C MET A 103 -7.59 -13.19 3.59
N LYS A 104 -6.87 -14.27 3.85
CA LYS A 104 -6.57 -14.74 5.21
C LYS A 104 -5.79 -13.67 5.98
N GLU A 105 -4.75 -13.10 5.38
CA GLU A 105 -3.93 -12.07 6.04
C GLU A 105 -4.73 -10.78 6.27
N LEU A 106 -5.54 -10.34 5.31
CA LEU A 106 -6.42 -9.18 5.45
C LEU A 106 -7.46 -9.37 6.58
N ASN A 107 -8.12 -10.53 6.61
CA ASN A 107 -9.11 -10.81 7.65
C ASN A 107 -8.43 -10.86 9.03
N ARG A 108 -7.24 -11.48 9.12
CA ARG A 108 -6.50 -11.55 10.38
C ARG A 108 -6.03 -10.17 10.85
N THR A 109 -5.63 -9.29 9.92
CA THR A 109 -5.36 -7.87 10.25
C THR A 109 -6.55 -7.22 10.93
N LEU A 110 -7.75 -7.36 10.35
CA LEU A 110 -8.98 -6.75 10.88
C LEU A 110 -9.51 -7.44 12.15
N GLU A 111 -9.19 -8.72 12.38
CA GLU A 111 -9.48 -9.39 13.68
C GLU A 111 -8.59 -8.82 14.78
N LEU A 112 -7.32 -8.56 14.49
CA LEU A 112 -6.36 -8.02 15.47
C LEU A 112 -6.55 -6.51 15.69
N ALA A 113 -6.88 -5.77 14.64
CA ALA A 113 -7.10 -4.34 14.64
C ALA A 113 -8.32 -3.97 13.77
N PRO A 114 -9.54 -4.02 14.33
CA PRO A 114 -10.78 -3.72 13.58
C PRO A 114 -10.84 -2.33 12.99
N ASP A 115 -10.05 -1.41 13.53
CA ASP A 115 -9.97 0.00 13.12
C ASP A 115 -8.80 0.32 12.19
N HIS A 116 -8.06 -0.66 11.73
CA HIS A 116 -6.93 -0.49 10.81
C HIS A 116 -7.41 0.07 9.46
N LEU A 117 -7.22 1.37 9.23
CA LEU A 117 -7.82 2.09 8.09
C LEU A 117 -7.41 1.56 6.73
N ASP A 118 -6.12 1.23 6.55
CA ASP A 118 -5.65 0.67 5.29
C ASP A 118 -6.25 -0.72 5.02
N ALA A 119 -6.41 -1.55 6.05
CA ALA A 119 -7.06 -2.86 5.92
C ALA A 119 -8.56 -2.72 5.64
N LEU A 120 -9.24 -1.75 6.25
CA LEU A 120 -10.64 -1.42 5.93
C LEU A 120 -10.78 -0.92 4.48
N SER A 121 -9.87 -0.06 4.02
CA SER A 121 -9.80 0.38 2.62
C SER A 121 -9.60 -0.78 1.66
N ALA A 122 -8.66 -1.67 1.98
CA ALA A 122 -8.40 -2.88 1.21
C ALA A 122 -9.63 -3.82 1.18
N LYS A 123 -10.30 -4.01 2.32
CA LYS A 123 -11.53 -4.82 2.40
C LYS A 123 -12.64 -4.23 1.54
N GLY A 124 -12.86 -2.93 1.63
CA GLY A 124 -13.82 -2.22 0.77
C GLY A 124 -13.48 -2.39 -0.71
N THR A 125 -12.19 -2.26 -1.07
CA THR A 125 -11.70 -2.48 -2.44
C THR A 125 -12.00 -3.90 -2.95
N VAL A 126 -11.74 -4.92 -2.14
CA VAL A 126 -12.05 -6.31 -2.51
C VAL A 126 -13.55 -6.50 -2.71
N LEU A 127 -14.37 -6.01 -1.79
CA LEU A 127 -15.82 -6.16 -1.86
C LEU A 127 -16.43 -5.53 -3.12
N VAL A 128 -15.94 -4.37 -3.59
CA VAL A 128 -16.44 -3.73 -4.81
C VAL A 128 -15.91 -4.36 -6.11
N ARG A 129 -14.80 -5.10 -6.06
CA ARG A 129 -14.15 -5.67 -7.26
C ARG A 129 -14.48 -7.12 -7.51
N VAL A 130 -14.65 -7.89 -6.44
CA VAL A 130 -14.89 -9.34 -6.53
C VAL A 130 -16.36 -9.60 -6.88
N PRO A 131 -16.66 -10.51 -7.81
CA PRO A 131 -18.04 -10.90 -8.08
C PRO A 131 -18.76 -11.45 -6.83
N GLY A 132 -20.09 -11.24 -6.74
CA GLY A 132 -20.89 -11.64 -5.58
C GLY A 132 -20.76 -13.12 -5.22
N PHE A 133 -20.72 -14.03 -6.23
CA PHE A 133 -20.55 -15.46 -6.01
C PHE A 133 -19.17 -15.85 -5.41
N MET A 134 -18.19 -14.94 -5.46
CA MET A 134 -16.87 -15.05 -4.82
C MET A 134 -16.75 -14.26 -3.52
N GLY A 135 -17.87 -13.75 -2.99
CA GLY A 135 -17.90 -12.98 -1.75
C GLY A 135 -17.80 -11.47 -1.92
N GLY A 136 -17.97 -10.95 -3.13
CA GLY A 136 -18.10 -9.52 -3.38
C GLY A 136 -19.44 -9.00 -2.89
N ASP A 137 -19.45 -7.73 -2.46
CA ASP A 137 -20.64 -6.99 -2.02
C ASP A 137 -20.38 -5.50 -2.29
N LYS A 138 -20.89 -5.05 -3.42
CA LYS A 138 -20.62 -3.70 -3.90
C LYS A 138 -21.13 -2.62 -2.94
N GLU A 139 -22.34 -2.78 -2.41
CA GLU A 139 -22.95 -1.79 -1.53
C GLU A 139 -22.18 -1.65 -0.21
N LYS A 140 -21.87 -2.80 0.40
CA LYS A 140 -21.08 -2.85 1.63
C LYS A 140 -19.66 -2.34 1.39
N GLY A 141 -19.05 -2.66 0.25
CA GLY A 141 -17.71 -2.18 -0.12
C GLY A 141 -17.69 -0.66 -0.29
N GLU A 142 -18.66 -0.07 -1.00
CA GLU A 142 -18.78 1.38 -1.16
C GLU A 142 -19.03 2.09 0.17
N LEU A 143 -19.88 1.51 1.05
CA LEU A 143 -20.12 2.06 2.38
C LEU A 143 -18.81 2.10 3.19
N LEU A 144 -18.07 1.01 3.17
CA LEU A 144 -16.80 0.90 3.89
C LEU A 144 -15.76 1.89 3.36
N LEU A 145 -15.63 2.02 2.05
CA LEU A 145 -14.71 3.00 1.43
C LEU A 145 -15.09 4.44 1.79
N ARG A 146 -16.38 4.80 1.83
CA ARG A 146 -16.83 6.11 2.30
C ARG A 146 -16.50 6.35 3.77
N GLN A 147 -16.70 5.36 4.63
CA GLN A 147 -16.31 5.44 6.04
C GLN A 147 -14.81 5.69 6.21
N VAL A 148 -13.97 4.98 5.42
CA VAL A 148 -12.52 5.22 5.43
C VAL A 148 -12.20 6.65 5.00
N ILE A 149 -12.81 7.16 3.91
CA ILE A 149 -12.59 8.52 3.42
C ILE A 149 -13.01 9.59 4.44
N THR A 150 -14.06 9.33 5.22
CA THR A 150 -14.51 10.22 6.28
C THR A 150 -13.53 10.26 7.46
N ARG A 151 -12.99 9.11 7.85
CA ARG A 151 -12.04 8.99 8.97
C ARG A 151 -10.62 9.44 8.58
N GLU A 152 -10.24 9.20 7.33
CA GLU A 152 -8.93 9.55 6.76
C GLU A 152 -9.14 10.31 5.43
N PRO A 153 -9.27 11.65 5.50
CA PRO A 153 -9.46 12.47 4.32
C PRO A 153 -8.32 12.41 3.30
N ALA A 154 -7.17 11.90 3.68
CA ALA A 154 -6.01 11.69 2.81
C ALA A 154 -5.98 10.31 2.12
N ALA A 155 -6.97 9.43 2.36
CA ALA A 155 -7.01 8.07 1.82
C ALA A 155 -7.16 8.04 0.28
N VAL A 156 -6.05 8.06 -0.45
CA VAL A 156 -6.01 8.03 -1.93
C VAL A 156 -6.57 6.72 -2.47
N ASN A 157 -6.11 5.57 -1.93
CA ASN A 157 -6.52 4.24 -2.41
C ASN A 157 -8.04 4.02 -2.29
N ALA A 158 -8.64 4.42 -1.16
CA ALA A 158 -10.08 4.31 -0.95
C ALA A 158 -10.86 5.11 -2.01
N ARG A 159 -10.40 6.33 -2.35
CA ARG A 159 -11.02 7.14 -3.40
C ARG A 159 -10.90 6.52 -4.78
N LEU A 160 -9.73 5.99 -5.14
CA LEU A 160 -9.55 5.32 -6.43
C LEU A 160 -10.45 4.10 -6.57
N SER A 161 -10.58 3.30 -5.51
CA SER A 161 -11.46 2.14 -5.49
C SER A 161 -12.93 2.52 -5.58
N LEU A 162 -13.35 3.57 -4.86
CA LEU A 162 -14.70 4.09 -4.90
C LEU A 162 -15.05 4.69 -6.28
N ALA A 163 -14.12 5.42 -6.90
CA ALA A 163 -14.28 5.96 -8.24
C ALA A 163 -14.48 4.86 -9.29
N LYS A 164 -13.69 3.79 -9.23
CA LYS A 164 -13.85 2.62 -10.11
C LYS A 164 -15.22 1.95 -9.91
N SER A 165 -15.67 1.81 -8.66
CA SER A 165 -16.98 1.23 -8.33
C SER A 165 -18.13 2.11 -8.85
N TYR A 166 -18.03 3.43 -8.70
CA TYR A 166 -19.04 4.36 -9.21
C TYR A 166 -19.13 4.30 -10.73
N CYS A 167 -18.00 4.27 -11.42
CA CYS A 167 -17.97 4.12 -12.87
C CYS A 167 -18.65 2.84 -13.34
N ALA A 168 -18.31 1.71 -12.72
CA ALA A 168 -18.94 0.42 -13.01
C ALA A 168 -20.44 0.39 -12.69
N GLY A 169 -20.94 1.34 -11.89
CA GLY A 169 -22.35 1.56 -11.58
C GLY A 169 -23.04 2.64 -12.43
N GLY A 170 -22.37 3.17 -13.45
CA GLY A 170 -22.90 4.23 -14.31
C GLY A 170 -22.86 5.65 -13.72
N ARG A 171 -22.28 5.83 -12.53
CA ARG A 171 -22.15 7.13 -11.85
C ARG A 171 -20.87 7.84 -12.31
N HIS A 172 -20.80 8.17 -13.62
CA HIS A 172 -19.56 8.64 -14.26
C HIS A 172 -19.08 10.00 -13.73
N GLU A 173 -19.97 10.96 -13.52
CA GLU A 173 -19.61 12.29 -13.00
C GLU A 173 -19.03 12.20 -11.59
N GLU A 174 -19.68 11.46 -10.70
CA GLU A 174 -19.19 11.22 -9.35
C GLU A 174 -17.85 10.48 -9.36
N ALA A 175 -17.68 9.51 -10.25
CA ALA A 175 -16.42 8.77 -10.41
C ALA A 175 -15.28 9.71 -10.82
N VAL A 176 -15.50 10.60 -11.79
CA VAL A 176 -14.50 11.59 -12.23
C VAL A 176 -14.16 12.57 -11.11
N ALA A 177 -15.16 13.07 -10.38
CA ALA A 177 -14.93 13.99 -9.27
C ALA A 177 -14.06 13.37 -8.16
N ILE A 178 -14.39 12.13 -7.75
CA ILE A 178 -13.62 11.41 -6.72
C ILE A 178 -12.21 11.05 -7.20
N ALA A 179 -12.04 10.63 -8.47
CA ALA A 179 -10.73 10.32 -9.04
C ALA A 179 -9.85 11.57 -9.18
N THR A 180 -10.45 12.73 -9.53
CA THR A 180 -9.72 14.01 -9.55
C THR A 180 -9.19 14.32 -8.16
N LYS A 181 -10.03 14.26 -7.13
CA LYS A 181 -9.59 14.50 -5.75
C LYS A 181 -8.53 13.52 -5.29
N ALA A 182 -8.60 12.25 -5.74
CA ALA A 182 -7.57 11.24 -5.44
C ALA A 182 -6.21 11.61 -6.06
N LEU A 183 -6.21 12.11 -7.30
CA LEU A 183 -4.99 12.56 -7.97
C LEU A 183 -4.39 13.80 -7.29
N ASP A 184 -5.23 14.80 -6.98
CA ASP A 184 -4.80 16.02 -6.29
C ASP A 184 -4.13 15.69 -4.95
N LEU A 185 -4.77 14.84 -4.14
CA LEU A 185 -4.20 14.38 -2.86
C LEU A 185 -2.90 13.58 -3.05
N ALA A 186 -2.84 12.69 -4.05
CA ALA A 186 -1.62 11.93 -4.31
C ALA A 186 -0.45 12.85 -4.66
N GLN A 187 -0.69 13.94 -5.40
CA GLN A 187 0.32 14.94 -5.73
C GLN A 187 0.69 15.82 -4.53
N GLU A 188 -0.30 16.35 -3.81
CA GLU A 188 -0.12 17.17 -2.62
C GLU A 188 0.68 16.46 -1.53
N LEU A 189 0.37 15.19 -1.28
CA LEU A 189 1.01 14.35 -0.27
C LEU A 189 2.25 13.59 -0.78
N GLN A 190 2.68 13.87 -2.02
CA GLN A 190 3.81 13.21 -2.66
C GLN A 190 3.74 11.67 -2.64
N ARG A 191 2.52 11.12 -2.78
CA ARG A 191 2.28 9.69 -2.85
C ARG A 191 2.63 9.16 -4.23
N VAL A 192 3.95 9.12 -4.50
CA VAL A 192 4.51 8.73 -5.81
C VAL A 192 4.10 7.31 -6.23
N ASP A 193 3.79 6.45 -5.28
CA ASP A 193 3.27 5.09 -5.48
C ASP A 193 1.84 5.06 -6.04
N PHE A 194 1.02 6.11 -5.82
CA PHE A 194 -0.37 6.20 -6.31
C PHE A 194 -0.56 7.15 -7.50
N ILE A 195 0.35 8.07 -7.75
CA ILE A 195 0.22 9.06 -8.83
C ILE A 195 0.01 8.40 -10.21
N PRO A 196 0.77 7.36 -10.62
CA PRO A 196 0.56 6.71 -11.90
C PRO A 196 -0.84 6.10 -12.04
N GLU A 197 -1.29 5.37 -11.02
CA GLU A 197 -2.62 4.75 -11.01
C GLU A 197 -3.73 5.81 -11.02
N ALA A 198 -3.62 6.87 -10.24
CA ALA A 198 -4.60 7.94 -10.18
C ALA A 198 -4.76 8.64 -11.54
N ARG A 199 -3.66 8.94 -12.22
CA ARG A 199 -3.68 9.50 -13.59
C ARG A 199 -4.35 8.56 -14.59
N GLN A 200 -4.00 7.28 -14.54
CA GLN A 200 -4.57 6.28 -15.43
C GLN A 200 -6.09 6.14 -15.23
N VAL A 201 -6.52 6.02 -13.97
CA VAL A 201 -7.95 5.91 -13.63
C VAL A 201 -8.72 7.13 -14.13
N LEU A 202 -8.23 8.33 -13.83
CA LEU A 202 -8.88 9.57 -14.26
C LEU A 202 -8.97 9.69 -15.79
N ALA A 203 -7.90 9.32 -16.51
CA ALA A 203 -7.89 9.32 -17.98
C ALA A 203 -8.92 8.33 -18.55
N GLN A 204 -9.01 7.13 -17.99
CA GLN A 204 -9.98 6.12 -18.41
C GLN A 204 -11.44 6.59 -18.17
N LEU A 205 -11.72 7.16 -17.01
CA LEU A 205 -13.05 7.66 -16.66
C LEU A 205 -13.50 8.79 -17.60
N ARG A 206 -12.61 9.74 -17.91
CA ARG A 206 -12.90 10.84 -18.86
C ARG A 206 -13.15 10.31 -20.27
N ALA A 207 -12.38 9.33 -20.72
CA ALA A 207 -12.58 8.72 -22.04
C ALA A 207 -13.91 7.95 -22.15
N GLN A 208 -14.39 7.35 -21.06
CA GLN A 208 -15.69 6.67 -21.01
C GLN A 208 -16.85 7.67 -21.00
N SER A 209 -16.76 8.75 -20.24
CA SER A 209 -17.76 9.83 -20.24
C SER A 209 -17.93 10.47 -21.62
N ALA A 210 -16.83 10.64 -22.36
CA ALA A 210 -16.88 11.21 -23.72
C ALA A 210 -17.52 10.29 -24.78
N LYS A 211 -17.61 8.98 -24.52
CA LYS A 211 -18.26 8.00 -25.44
C LYS A 211 -19.74 7.78 -25.13
N GLY A 212 -20.20 8.18 -23.96
CA GLY A 212 -21.59 7.99 -23.50
C GLY A 212 -22.51 9.18 -23.77
N ASN A 213 -21.94 10.30 -24.25
CA ASN A 213 -22.66 11.48 -24.77
C ASN A 213 -22.66 11.44 -26.31
#